data_ab86035b63894f358dc2a99b60272d6b
#
_entry.id   ab86035b63894f358dc2a99b60272d6b
#
_cell.length_a   1.000
_cell.length_b   1.000
_cell.length_c   1.000
_cell.angle_alpha   90.00
_cell.angle_beta   90.00
_cell.angle_gamma   90.00
#
_symmetry.space_group_name_H-M   'P 1'
#
loop_
_entity.id
_entity.type
_entity.pdbx_description
1 polymer ?
#
loop_
_entity_poly.entity_id
_entity_poly.type
_entity_poly.pdbx_seq_one_letter_code
_entity_poly.pdbx_strand_id
1 'polypeptide(L)'
;MKPPSKLYRYRPLSDALLERELGALQDSFLFSPSFSDMNDPMEAFYETGSSADPMLDALLARSGKNTGEMYEMLSETLEKFGLVSFASSYQALPLWAYYGSNFGGMCLEFDAEELTVSDFKGESFRRVTYARTPLPPLTIADLTPNKAEEEAIRRLTRKRIEWAHEGEWRYVTGCVGRKHYLDDALQRVFLGPRVNAVHAER
;
A
#
# COMPACT_ATOMS: atom_id res chain seq x y z
N MET A 1 12.35 8.42 4.44
CA MET A 1 11.60 9.48 5.19
C MET A 1 10.88 8.79 6.32
N LYS A 2 11.04 9.25 7.59
CA LYS A 2 10.36 8.64 8.75
C LYS A 2 8.85 8.92 8.66
N PRO A 3 7.96 7.95 8.97
CA PRO A 3 6.52 8.19 9.03
C PRO A 3 6.18 9.19 10.15
N PRO A 4 4.98 9.81 10.13
CA PRO A 4 4.49 10.58 11.26
C PRO A 4 4.35 9.68 12.50
N SER A 5 4.36 10.27 13.71
CA SER A 5 4.23 9.51 14.95
C SER A 5 2.94 8.70 15.04
N LYS A 6 1.91 9.12 14.32
CA LYS A 6 0.61 8.44 14.25
C LYS A 6 0.25 8.10 12.82
N LEU A 7 -0.23 6.88 12.61
CA LEU A 7 -0.72 6.35 11.36
C LEU A 7 -2.18 5.88 11.54
N TYR A 8 -2.99 6.08 10.51
CA TYR A 8 -4.43 5.81 10.57
C TYR A 8 -4.85 4.82 9.49
N ARG A 9 -5.69 3.85 9.84
CA ARG A 9 -6.21 2.87 8.88
C ARG A 9 -7.72 2.80 8.96
N TYR A 10 -8.38 3.16 7.87
CA TYR A 10 -9.83 3.07 7.73
C TYR A 10 -10.23 1.64 7.39
N ARG A 11 -11.25 1.12 8.06
CA ARG A 11 -11.75 -0.23 7.87
C ARG A 11 -13.25 -0.26 7.77
N PRO A 12 -13.79 -1.04 6.83
CA PRO A 12 -15.23 -1.21 6.73
C PRO A 12 -15.75 -2.07 7.90
N LEU A 13 -16.96 -1.75 8.37
CA LEU A 13 -17.76 -2.62 9.23
C LEU A 13 -19.07 -2.89 8.53
N SER A 14 -19.33 -4.14 8.21
CA SER A 14 -20.61 -4.65 7.70
C SER A 14 -20.79 -6.07 8.23
N ASP A 15 -21.99 -6.59 8.22
CA ASP A 15 -22.27 -7.95 8.74
C ASP A 15 -21.36 -9.00 8.11
N ALA A 16 -21.07 -8.86 6.81
CA ALA A 16 -20.20 -9.79 6.08
C ALA A 16 -18.70 -9.68 6.45
N LEU A 17 -18.26 -8.54 7.00
CA LEU A 17 -16.84 -8.26 7.27
C LEU A 17 -16.52 -8.21 8.75
N LEU A 18 -17.54 -8.10 9.61
CA LEU A 18 -17.39 -7.85 11.04
C LEU A 18 -16.45 -8.87 11.71
N GLU A 19 -16.72 -10.16 11.53
CA GLU A 19 -15.91 -11.22 12.16
C GLU A 19 -14.45 -11.18 11.70
N ARG A 20 -14.22 -10.86 10.44
CA ARG A 20 -12.86 -10.70 9.90
C ARG A 20 -12.13 -9.51 10.55
N GLU A 21 -12.80 -8.38 10.67
CA GLU A 21 -12.19 -7.17 11.24
C GLU A 21 -11.95 -7.34 12.76
N LEU A 22 -12.90 -7.93 13.49
CA LEU A 22 -12.71 -8.24 14.89
C LEU A 22 -11.61 -9.27 15.13
N GLY A 23 -11.55 -10.34 14.32
CA GLY A 23 -10.47 -11.32 14.40
C GLY A 23 -9.09 -10.70 14.13
N ALA A 24 -9.01 -9.73 13.21
CA ALA A 24 -7.76 -9.01 12.95
C ALA A 24 -7.32 -8.13 14.15
N LEU A 25 -8.27 -7.55 14.89
CA LEU A 25 -7.97 -6.80 16.10
C LEU A 25 -7.58 -7.73 17.27
N GLN A 26 -8.32 -8.83 17.46
CA GLN A 26 -8.05 -9.80 18.52
C GLN A 26 -6.69 -10.48 18.37
N ASP A 27 -6.30 -10.81 17.14
CA ASP A 27 -5.04 -11.46 16.82
C ASP A 27 -3.91 -10.44 16.53
N SER A 28 -4.14 -9.15 16.71
CA SER A 28 -3.21 -8.03 16.52
C SER A 28 -2.44 -8.11 15.21
N PHE A 29 -3.16 -8.23 14.08
CA PHE A 29 -2.54 -8.22 12.75
C PHE A 29 -3.23 -7.29 11.76
N LEU A 30 -2.44 -6.83 10.77
CA LEU A 30 -2.91 -6.20 9.55
C LEU A 30 -2.63 -7.15 8.37
N PHE A 31 -3.60 -7.30 7.47
CA PHE A 31 -3.37 -8.05 6.25
C PHE A 31 -2.70 -7.14 5.21
N SER A 32 -1.62 -7.63 4.63
CA SER A 32 -0.83 -7.00 3.57
C SER A 32 -1.22 -7.67 2.25
N PRO A 33 -2.15 -7.10 1.47
CA PRO A 33 -2.54 -7.62 0.16
C PRO A 33 -1.41 -7.48 -0.86
N SER A 34 -1.54 -8.18 -1.97
CA SER A 34 -0.71 -7.98 -3.15
C SER A 34 -1.04 -6.65 -3.84
N PHE A 35 -0.19 -6.27 -4.77
CA PHE A 35 -0.41 -5.10 -5.61
C PHE A 35 -1.72 -5.17 -6.42
N SER A 36 -2.05 -6.33 -7.00
CA SER A 36 -3.27 -6.53 -7.79
C SER A 36 -4.57 -6.49 -6.97
N ASP A 37 -4.47 -6.71 -5.65
CA ASP A 37 -5.61 -6.66 -4.74
C ASP A 37 -5.92 -5.24 -4.23
N MET A 38 -5.18 -4.24 -4.70
CA MET A 38 -5.41 -2.84 -4.32
C MET A 38 -6.66 -2.28 -5.01
N ASN A 39 -7.32 -1.31 -4.36
CA ASN A 39 -8.61 -0.76 -4.83
C ASN A 39 -8.51 0.06 -6.13
N ASP A 40 -7.36 0.67 -6.41
CA ASP A 40 -7.17 1.46 -7.61
C ASP A 40 -6.60 0.59 -8.73
N PRO A 41 -7.35 0.32 -9.80
CA PRO A 41 -6.86 -0.46 -10.93
C PRO A 41 -5.69 0.22 -11.68
N MET A 42 -5.43 1.49 -11.37
CA MET A 42 -4.31 2.28 -11.89
C MET A 42 -3.19 2.45 -10.86
N GLU A 43 -3.12 1.54 -9.86
CA GLU A 43 -2.01 1.51 -8.89
C GLU A 43 -0.65 1.38 -9.60
N ALA A 44 0.41 1.75 -8.90
CA ALA A 44 1.76 1.78 -9.44
C ALA A 44 1.85 2.53 -10.79
N PHE A 45 1.38 3.77 -10.78
CA PHE A 45 1.24 4.62 -11.97
C PHE A 45 2.56 4.82 -12.72
N TYR A 46 2.80 3.97 -13.71
CA TYR A 46 3.98 3.98 -14.59
C TYR A 46 3.63 3.59 -16.03
N GLU A 47 4.47 3.96 -16.96
CA GLU A 47 4.32 3.59 -18.38
C GLU A 47 4.80 2.15 -18.61
N THR A 48 4.06 1.43 -19.45
CA THR A 48 4.36 0.07 -19.88
C THR A 48 4.41 0.00 -21.40
N GLY A 49 5.06 -1.03 -21.94
CA GLY A 49 4.94 -1.42 -23.36
C GLY A 49 5.88 -0.72 -24.34
N SER A 50 6.67 0.27 -23.90
CA SER A 50 7.75 0.83 -24.73
C SER A 50 9.00 1.06 -23.88
N SER A 51 10.18 0.90 -24.50
CA SER A 51 11.43 1.35 -23.91
C SER A 51 11.80 2.70 -24.53
N ALA A 52 12.24 3.63 -23.69
CA ALA A 52 12.87 4.86 -24.14
C ALA A 52 14.40 4.72 -24.24
N ASP A 53 14.93 3.52 -23.98
CA ASP A 53 16.37 3.22 -23.92
C ASP A 53 16.77 2.22 -25.01
N PRO A 54 17.35 2.69 -26.14
CA PRO A 54 17.80 1.82 -27.23
C PRO A 54 18.82 0.75 -26.79
N MET A 55 19.60 1.03 -25.74
CA MET A 55 20.56 0.08 -25.21
C MET A 55 19.85 -1.08 -24.47
N LEU A 56 18.79 -0.78 -23.75
CA LEU A 56 17.95 -1.81 -23.12
C LEU A 56 17.29 -2.69 -24.18
N ASP A 57 16.72 -2.10 -25.23
CA ASP A 57 16.12 -2.85 -26.33
C ASP A 57 17.11 -3.80 -27.02
N ALA A 58 18.33 -3.32 -27.28
CA ALA A 58 19.38 -4.12 -27.87
C ALA A 58 19.81 -5.30 -26.96
N LEU A 59 19.87 -5.10 -25.65
CA LEU A 59 20.19 -6.16 -24.69
C LEU A 59 19.08 -7.19 -24.59
N LEU A 60 17.83 -6.76 -24.54
CA LEU A 60 16.67 -7.65 -24.53
C LEU A 60 16.63 -8.51 -25.79
N ALA A 61 16.80 -7.90 -26.96
CA ALA A 61 16.83 -8.62 -28.24
C ALA A 61 17.95 -9.67 -28.29
N ARG A 62 19.14 -9.37 -27.76
CA ARG A 62 20.26 -10.33 -27.67
C ARG A 62 19.97 -11.51 -26.76
N SER A 63 19.14 -11.34 -25.74
CA SER A 63 18.69 -12.40 -24.85
C SER A 63 17.42 -13.12 -25.33
N GLY A 64 16.92 -12.79 -26.52
CA GLY A 64 15.69 -13.35 -27.09
C GLY A 64 14.41 -12.85 -26.39
N LYS A 65 14.50 -11.72 -25.70
CA LYS A 65 13.38 -11.11 -24.98
C LYS A 65 12.97 -9.79 -25.63
N ASN A 66 11.80 -9.32 -25.27
CA ASN A 66 11.29 -8.01 -25.69
C ASN A 66 10.82 -7.18 -24.47
N THR A 67 10.50 -5.92 -24.71
CA THR A 67 10.07 -4.99 -23.67
C THR A 67 8.78 -5.45 -22.96
N GLY A 68 7.84 -6.08 -23.68
CA GLY A 68 6.61 -6.63 -23.09
C GLY A 68 6.91 -7.70 -22.04
N GLU A 69 7.73 -8.69 -22.40
CA GLU A 69 8.16 -9.76 -21.46
C GLU A 69 8.89 -9.19 -20.23
N MET A 70 9.66 -8.14 -20.42
CA MET A 70 10.32 -7.45 -19.28
C MET A 70 9.29 -6.84 -18.33
N TYR A 71 8.24 -6.20 -18.85
CA TYR A 71 7.19 -5.62 -18.00
C TYR A 71 6.31 -6.69 -17.35
N GLU A 72 6.09 -7.84 -17.99
CA GLU A 72 5.45 -8.99 -17.38
C GLU A 72 6.26 -9.50 -16.18
N MET A 73 7.57 -9.67 -16.34
CA MET A 73 8.46 -10.04 -15.23
C MET A 73 8.48 -9.00 -14.11
N LEU A 74 8.41 -7.71 -14.44
CA LEU A 74 8.29 -6.65 -13.44
C LEU A 74 6.97 -6.79 -12.68
N SER A 75 5.85 -6.96 -13.37
CA SER A 75 4.54 -7.15 -12.76
C SER A 75 4.54 -8.35 -11.82
N GLU A 76 5.04 -9.51 -12.25
CA GLU A 76 5.20 -10.68 -11.40
C GLU A 76 6.08 -10.43 -10.16
N THR A 77 7.06 -9.54 -10.29
CA THR A 77 7.91 -9.15 -9.17
C THR A 77 7.16 -8.24 -8.20
N LEU A 78 6.39 -7.27 -8.72
CA LEU A 78 5.57 -6.37 -7.89
C LEU A 78 4.48 -7.14 -7.12
N GLU A 79 3.90 -8.19 -7.70
CA GLU A 79 2.90 -9.05 -7.06
C GLU A 79 3.43 -9.79 -5.81
N LYS A 80 4.72 -9.95 -5.67
CA LYS A 80 5.34 -10.58 -4.48
C LYS A 80 5.35 -9.65 -3.28
N PHE A 81 5.29 -8.34 -3.51
CA PHE A 81 5.26 -7.37 -2.42
C PHE A 81 3.87 -7.29 -1.80
N GLY A 82 3.85 -7.24 -0.50
CA GLY A 82 2.65 -6.92 0.25
C GLY A 82 2.60 -5.43 0.59
N LEU A 83 1.41 -4.84 0.61
CA LEU A 83 1.21 -3.42 0.85
C LEU A 83 0.21 -3.19 1.98
N VAL A 84 0.61 -2.46 3.02
CA VAL A 84 -0.32 -1.98 4.04
C VAL A 84 -0.41 -0.47 3.94
N SER A 85 -1.60 0.03 3.60
CA SER A 85 -1.87 1.46 3.44
C SER A 85 -2.33 2.09 4.74
N PHE A 86 -1.76 3.25 5.06
CA PHE A 86 -2.14 4.09 6.18
C PHE A 86 -2.39 5.53 5.69
N ALA A 87 -3.27 6.22 6.37
CA ALA A 87 -3.47 7.66 6.19
C ALA A 87 -2.72 8.45 7.26
N SER A 88 -2.47 9.72 7.00
CA SER A 88 -1.85 10.65 7.96
C SER A 88 -2.86 11.33 8.90
N SER A 89 -4.16 11.10 8.72
CA SER A 89 -5.22 11.73 9.53
C SER A 89 -6.45 10.83 9.63
N TYR A 90 -7.12 10.83 10.78
CA TYR A 90 -8.44 10.21 10.98
C TYR A 90 -9.61 11.10 10.56
N GLN A 91 -9.34 12.37 10.22
CA GLN A 91 -10.35 13.37 9.87
C GLN A 91 -10.61 13.49 8.36
N ALA A 92 -10.02 12.61 7.56
CA ALA A 92 -10.17 12.64 6.11
C ALA A 92 -11.56 12.10 5.68
N LEU A 93 -12.52 13.00 5.47
CA LEU A 93 -13.90 12.64 5.10
C LEU A 93 -13.99 11.75 3.85
N PRO A 94 -13.17 11.95 2.78
CA PRO A 94 -13.18 11.03 1.66
C PRO A 94 -12.81 9.61 2.06
N LEU A 95 -11.86 9.42 2.97
CA LEU A 95 -11.45 8.08 3.42
C LEU A 95 -12.54 7.38 4.25
N TRP A 96 -13.30 8.14 5.06
CA TRP A 96 -14.48 7.62 5.73
C TRP A 96 -15.55 7.14 4.74
N ALA A 97 -15.74 7.89 3.65
CA ALA A 97 -16.70 7.52 2.62
C ALA A 97 -16.25 6.26 1.84
N TYR A 98 -15.01 6.23 1.37
CA TYR A 98 -14.51 5.17 0.50
C TYR A 98 -14.14 3.89 1.27
N TYR A 99 -13.45 4.02 2.41
CA TYR A 99 -12.84 2.90 3.14
C TYR A 99 -13.50 2.59 4.47
N GLY A 100 -14.28 3.55 5.01
CA GLY A 100 -15.00 3.43 6.27
C GLY A 100 -16.49 3.10 6.08
N SER A 101 -16.89 2.31 5.09
CA SER A 101 -18.29 1.94 4.81
C SER A 101 -19.25 3.14 4.82
N ASN A 102 -18.90 4.22 4.11
CA ASN A 102 -19.69 5.46 4.09
C ASN A 102 -20.02 5.96 5.51
N PHE A 103 -18.98 6.08 6.36
CA PHE A 103 -19.06 6.47 7.77
C PHE A 103 -19.70 5.42 8.71
N GLY A 104 -19.96 4.21 8.24
CA GLY A 104 -20.44 3.09 9.03
C GLY A 104 -19.35 2.13 9.50
N GLY A 105 -18.08 2.46 9.28
CA GLY A 105 -16.92 1.67 9.64
C GLY A 105 -16.14 2.23 10.82
N MET A 106 -14.86 1.86 10.89
CA MET A 106 -13.93 2.30 11.91
C MET A 106 -12.64 2.87 11.32
N CYS A 107 -11.91 3.65 12.13
CA CYS A 107 -10.56 4.10 11.84
C CYS A 107 -9.65 3.75 13.02
N LEU A 108 -8.59 3.02 12.75
CA LEU A 108 -7.60 2.56 13.73
C LEU A 108 -6.45 3.56 13.76
N GLU A 109 -6.08 4.03 14.97
CA GLU A 109 -4.90 4.87 15.20
C GLU A 109 -3.76 4.00 15.72
N PHE A 110 -2.65 4.03 15.02
CA PHE A 110 -1.43 3.33 15.42
C PHE A 110 -0.34 4.32 15.82
N ASP A 111 0.41 3.98 16.86
CA ASP A 111 1.72 4.57 17.11
C ASP A 111 2.73 4.00 16.11
N ALA A 112 3.39 4.86 15.34
CA ALA A 112 4.29 4.42 14.28
C ALA A 112 5.61 3.85 14.81
N GLU A 113 6.06 4.24 16.00
CA GLU A 113 7.28 3.68 16.62
C GLU A 113 7.00 2.28 17.15
N GLU A 114 5.92 2.11 17.91
CA GLU A 114 5.50 0.81 18.44
C GLU A 114 5.17 -0.18 17.29
N LEU A 115 4.58 0.31 16.21
CA LEU A 115 4.30 -0.52 15.04
C LEU A 115 5.58 -1.11 14.43
N THR A 116 6.72 -0.40 14.48
CA THR A 116 8.00 -0.85 13.88
C THR A 116 8.76 -1.88 14.70
N VAL A 117 8.34 -2.16 15.94
CA VAL A 117 9.03 -3.11 16.84
C VAL A 117 8.74 -4.57 16.45
N SER A 118 7.68 -4.83 15.68
CA SER A 118 7.26 -6.18 15.27
C SER A 118 7.53 -6.42 13.76
N ASP A 119 6.53 -6.88 13.04
CA ASP A 119 6.65 -7.13 11.58
C ASP A 119 6.76 -5.85 10.73
N PHE A 120 6.49 -4.68 11.32
CA PHE A 120 6.51 -3.39 10.66
C PHE A 120 7.83 -2.63 10.89
N LYS A 121 8.81 -2.85 10.06
CA LYS A 121 10.11 -2.17 10.17
C LYS A 121 10.07 -0.76 9.58
N GLY A 122 10.62 0.22 10.30
CA GLY A 122 10.53 1.64 9.95
C GLY A 122 11.09 2.00 8.56
N GLU A 123 12.12 1.33 8.13
CA GLU A 123 12.72 1.49 6.80
C GLU A 123 11.82 1.07 5.63
N SER A 124 10.81 0.24 5.90
CA SER A 124 9.83 -0.21 4.89
C SER A 124 8.65 0.75 4.72
N PHE A 125 8.51 1.77 5.57
CA PHE A 125 7.51 2.81 5.40
C PHE A 125 7.91 3.79 4.30
N ARG A 126 7.00 4.03 3.38
CA ARG A 126 7.16 4.97 2.27
C ARG A 126 5.96 5.89 2.16
N ARG A 127 6.21 7.16 1.97
CA ARG A 127 5.16 8.11 1.62
C ARG A 127 4.80 7.94 0.15
N VAL A 128 3.51 7.87 -0.17
CA VAL A 128 3.04 7.83 -1.55
C VAL A 128 3.30 9.17 -2.25
N THR A 129 3.85 9.08 -3.44
CA THR A 129 4.11 10.23 -4.31
C THR A 129 2.98 10.37 -5.32
N TYR A 130 2.34 11.52 -5.32
CA TYR A 130 1.23 11.81 -6.24
C TYR A 130 1.69 12.62 -7.44
N ALA A 131 1.28 12.21 -8.64
CA ALA A 131 1.68 12.87 -9.87
C ALA A 131 0.60 12.85 -10.95
N ARG A 132 0.70 13.79 -11.89
CA ARG A 132 -0.17 13.87 -13.07
C ARG A 132 0.29 12.94 -14.20
N THR A 133 1.59 12.66 -14.24
CA THR A 133 2.21 11.82 -15.26
C THR A 133 2.68 10.51 -14.65
N PRO A 134 2.62 9.39 -15.37
CA PRO A 134 3.18 8.12 -14.92
C PRO A 134 4.69 8.23 -14.70
N LEU A 135 5.27 7.23 -14.04
CA LEU A 135 6.72 7.05 -14.05
C LEU A 135 7.15 6.68 -15.49
N PRO A 136 8.30 7.20 -15.94
CA PRO A 136 8.79 6.86 -17.26
C PRO A 136 9.09 5.36 -17.39
N PRO A 137 9.23 4.85 -18.62
CA PRO A 137 9.69 3.50 -18.87
C PRO A 137 11.02 3.21 -18.18
N LEU A 138 11.26 1.92 -17.88
CA LEU A 138 12.52 1.47 -17.30
C LEU A 138 13.68 1.69 -18.27
N THR A 139 14.82 2.06 -17.70
CA THR A 139 16.11 2.11 -18.39
C THR A 139 17.02 0.99 -17.89
N ILE A 140 18.12 0.71 -18.60
CA ILE A 140 19.11 -0.28 -18.16
C ILE A 140 19.70 0.06 -16.78
N ALA A 141 19.80 1.35 -16.44
CA ALA A 141 20.33 1.80 -15.17
C ALA A 141 19.41 1.43 -13.98
N ASP A 142 18.11 1.28 -14.21
CA ASP A 142 17.12 0.91 -13.22
C ASP A 142 17.13 -0.60 -12.90
N LEU A 143 17.68 -1.41 -13.82
CA LEU A 143 17.74 -2.86 -13.69
C LEU A 143 19.03 -3.36 -13.01
N THR A 144 19.87 -2.47 -12.51
CA THR A 144 21.04 -2.87 -11.73
C THR A 144 20.61 -3.47 -10.38
N PRO A 145 21.31 -4.51 -9.84
CA PRO A 145 20.91 -5.19 -8.61
C PRO A 145 20.63 -4.26 -7.43
N ASN A 146 21.41 -3.17 -7.32
CA ASN A 146 21.28 -2.21 -6.22
C ASN A 146 20.09 -1.24 -6.37
N LYS A 147 19.48 -1.17 -7.55
CA LYS A 147 18.38 -0.23 -7.85
C LYS A 147 17.05 -0.92 -8.12
N ALA A 148 17.08 -2.19 -8.50
CA ALA A 148 15.87 -2.90 -8.93
C ALA A 148 14.79 -2.93 -7.82
N GLU A 149 15.18 -3.17 -6.57
CA GLU A 149 14.25 -3.17 -5.44
C GLU A 149 13.73 -1.76 -5.13
N GLU A 150 14.62 -0.75 -5.14
CA GLU A 150 14.23 0.64 -4.93
C GLU A 150 13.27 1.12 -6.03
N GLU A 151 13.52 0.72 -7.27
CA GLU A 151 12.66 1.05 -8.40
C GLU A 151 11.29 0.36 -8.30
N ALA A 152 11.25 -0.90 -7.86
CA ALA A 152 10.00 -1.58 -7.56
C ALA A 152 9.20 -0.84 -6.48
N ILE A 153 9.83 -0.50 -5.36
CA ILE A 153 9.20 0.27 -4.28
C ILE A 153 8.72 1.64 -4.78
N ARG A 154 9.50 2.32 -5.60
CA ARG A 154 9.13 3.60 -6.20
C ARG A 154 7.86 3.49 -7.04
N ARG A 155 7.69 2.40 -7.80
CA ARG A 155 6.48 2.13 -8.59
C ARG A 155 5.29 1.83 -7.69
N LEU A 156 5.48 0.98 -6.68
CA LEU A 156 4.44 0.63 -5.70
C LEU A 156 4.00 1.81 -4.82
N THR A 157 4.75 2.90 -4.79
CA THR A 157 4.46 4.11 -4.00
C THR A 157 4.17 5.34 -4.86
N ARG A 158 3.76 5.12 -6.11
CA ARG A 158 3.33 6.17 -7.04
C ARG A 158 1.84 6.05 -7.30
N LYS A 159 1.12 7.16 -7.13
CA LYS A 159 -0.32 7.26 -7.39
C LYS A 159 -0.64 8.47 -8.27
N ARG A 160 -1.81 8.45 -8.90
CA ARG A 160 -2.33 9.61 -9.62
C ARG A 160 -2.67 10.74 -8.65
N ILE A 161 -2.53 11.99 -9.13
CA ILE A 161 -2.74 13.19 -8.31
C ILE A 161 -4.17 13.29 -7.74
N GLU A 162 -5.14 12.70 -8.40
CA GLU A 162 -6.54 12.66 -7.97
C GLU A 162 -6.71 12.01 -6.59
N TRP A 163 -5.78 11.10 -6.22
CA TRP A 163 -5.75 10.43 -4.92
C TRP A 163 -4.95 11.19 -3.83
N ALA A 164 -4.43 12.38 -4.14
CA ALA A 164 -3.58 13.12 -3.20
C ALA A 164 -4.24 13.45 -1.86
N HIS A 165 -5.57 13.46 -1.83
CA HIS A 165 -6.36 13.67 -0.62
C HIS A 165 -6.23 12.55 0.42
N GLU A 166 -5.71 11.37 0.03
CA GLU A 166 -5.48 10.26 0.95
C GLU A 166 -4.30 10.51 1.90
N GLY A 167 -3.29 11.29 1.47
CA GLY A 167 -2.09 11.52 2.28
C GLY A 167 -1.43 10.22 2.71
N GLU A 168 -1.38 9.24 1.79
CA GLU A 168 -1.09 7.84 2.08
C GLU A 168 0.37 7.61 2.44
N TRP A 169 0.57 6.75 3.42
CA TRP A 169 1.81 6.08 3.76
C TRP A 169 1.64 4.58 3.52
N ARG A 170 2.61 3.95 2.90
CA ARG A 170 2.65 2.49 2.67
C ARG A 170 3.75 1.84 3.46
N TYR A 171 3.40 0.76 4.13
CA TYR A 171 4.36 -0.24 4.53
C TYR A 171 4.48 -1.23 3.37
N VAL A 172 5.69 -1.35 2.83
CA VAL A 172 6.01 -2.27 1.74
C VAL A 172 6.79 -3.45 2.33
N THR A 173 6.32 -4.65 2.11
CA THR A 173 6.95 -5.88 2.62
C THR A 173 7.23 -6.86 1.48
N GLY A 174 8.25 -7.69 1.64
CA GLY A 174 8.66 -8.70 0.65
C GLY A 174 7.70 -9.88 0.48
N CYS A 175 6.56 -9.90 1.19
CA CYS A 175 5.57 -10.97 1.06
C CYS A 175 4.16 -10.50 1.44
N VAL A 176 3.17 -11.07 0.76
CA VAL A 176 1.75 -10.95 1.07
C VAL A 176 1.43 -11.71 2.36
N GLY A 177 0.42 -11.28 3.11
CA GLY A 177 -0.09 -12.01 4.26
C GLY A 177 -0.27 -11.19 5.53
N ARG A 178 -0.44 -11.88 6.65
CA ARG A 178 -0.61 -11.25 7.95
C ARG A 178 0.70 -10.60 8.41
N LYS A 179 0.57 -9.39 8.98
CA LYS A 179 1.65 -8.65 9.63
C LYS A 179 1.20 -8.35 11.05
N HIS A 180 1.84 -9.01 12.01
CA HIS A 180 1.50 -8.83 13.41
C HIS A 180 2.12 -7.55 13.96
N TYR A 181 1.40 -6.92 14.89
CA TYR A 181 1.86 -5.77 15.66
C TYR A 181 1.72 -6.06 17.15
N LEU A 182 2.49 -5.37 17.97
CA LEU A 182 2.33 -5.42 19.43
C LEU A 182 1.07 -4.65 19.82
N ASP A 183 0.35 -5.11 20.84
CA ASP A 183 -0.92 -4.51 21.28
C ASP A 183 -0.78 -3.01 21.57
N ASP A 184 0.36 -2.60 22.13
CA ASP A 184 0.69 -1.20 22.38
C ASP A 184 0.78 -0.32 21.13
N ALA A 185 0.91 -0.92 19.93
CA ALA A 185 0.90 -0.17 18.70
C ALA A 185 -0.49 0.38 18.33
N LEU A 186 -1.58 -0.33 18.68
CA LEU A 186 -2.95 0.12 18.46
C LEU A 186 -3.40 1.03 19.61
N GLN A 187 -3.48 2.34 19.35
CA GLN A 187 -3.76 3.33 20.37
C GLN A 187 -5.25 3.64 20.56
N ARG A 188 -6.01 3.67 19.45
CA ARG A 188 -7.42 4.04 19.44
C ARG A 188 -8.19 3.41 18.29
N VAL A 189 -9.46 3.18 18.56
CA VAL A 189 -10.47 2.84 17.55
C VAL A 189 -11.49 3.98 17.51
N PHE A 190 -11.59 4.66 16.36
CA PHE A 190 -12.64 5.64 16.11
C PHE A 190 -13.76 4.96 15.35
N LEU A 191 -14.98 5.02 15.86
CA LEU A 191 -16.17 4.55 15.17
C LEU A 191 -16.79 5.70 14.36
N GLY A 192 -17.18 5.39 13.13
CA GLY A 192 -17.89 6.35 12.30
C GLY A 192 -19.30 6.64 12.84
N PRO A 193 -19.86 7.83 12.59
CA PRO A 193 -21.15 8.22 13.15
C PRO A 193 -22.35 7.44 12.63
N ARG A 194 -22.16 6.58 11.64
CA ARG A 194 -23.19 5.69 11.08
C ARG A 194 -22.96 4.22 11.40
N VAL A 195 -22.07 3.92 12.34
CA VAL A 195 -21.84 2.52 12.79
C VAL A 195 -23.13 1.98 13.39
N ASN A 196 -23.48 0.75 13.02
CA ASN A 196 -24.60 0.04 13.63
C ASN A 196 -24.31 -0.18 15.14
N ALA A 197 -25.27 0.13 15.99
CA ALA A 197 -25.15 -0.02 17.44
C ALA A 197 -24.69 -1.44 17.85
N VAL A 198 -25.23 -2.47 17.19
CA VAL A 198 -24.83 -3.88 17.45
C VAL A 198 -23.35 -4.12 17.15
N HIS A 199 -22.77 -3.45 16.12
CA HIS A 199 -21.34 -3.55 15.81
C HIS A 199 -20.48 -2.75 16.80
N ALA A 200 -21.01 -1.66 17.35
CA ALA A 200 -20.27 -0.80 18.27
C ALA A 200 -20.13 -1.42 19.68
N GLU A 201 -21.01 -2.33 20.05
CA GLU A 201 -21.01 -3.02 21.36
C GLU A 201 -20.12 -4.28 21.40
N ARG A 202 -19.62 -4.73 20.27
CA ARG A 202 -18.73 -5.89 20.12
C ARG A 202 -17.25 -5.49 20.11
#